data_0d735ec6274a521baa61a0fe34b8cc5e
#
_entry.id   0d735ec6274a521baa61a0fe34b8cc5e
#
_cell.length_a   1.000
_cell.length_b   1.000
_cell.length_c   1.000
_cell.angle_alpha   90.00
_cell.angle_beta   90.00
_cell.angle_gamma   90.00
#
_symmetry.space_group_name_H-M   'P 1'
#
loop_
_entity.id
_entity.type
_entity.pdbx_description
1 polymer ?
#
loop_
_entity_poly.entity_id
_entity_poly.type
_entity_poly.pdbx_seq_one_letter_code
_entity_poly.pdbx_strand_id
1 'polypeptide(L)'
;MKRFLLSVLFLYGIVFPACCKTDIYVVAVGISDYKNISDLRLPEQDAKDIAKLYKTKTKHVILLTGRYATKARILQSLRDQFARADEDDMIVFSFSGHGYQGGVCPYDMSRDQSSGITYKEIRSILKQSRAQRKMIFADACFSGGIRGGSSSANINDKDSGVLLFLSSRSGETSIESGMMKNGFFTAYLLRGLRGGADVDRNRVITAKELFSFVHNGVVEKSDGQQHPVMWGRFDDGMVLMDWR
;
A
#
# COMPACT_ATOMS: atom_id res chain seq x y z
N MET A 1 32.63 6.28 70.33
CA MET A 1 31.73 6.82 69.34
C MET A 1 32.02 6.19 67.98
N LYS A 2 31.24 5.14 67.58
CA LYS A 2 31.40 4.43 66.32
C LYS A 2 30.46 5.08 65.30
N ARG A 3 31.01 5.68 64.24
CA ARG A 3 30.25 6.24 63.12
C ARG A 3 29.89 5.10 62.14
N PHE A 4 28.59 4.83 62.01
CA PHE A 4 28.05 3.94 60.94
C PHE A 4 27.96 4.77 59.66
N LEU A 5 28.71 4.38 58.59
CA LEU A 5 28.51 4.87 57.24
C LEU A 5 27.39 4.03 56.61
N LEU A 6 26.28 4.68 56.29
CA LEU A 6 25.18 4.06 55.54
C LEU A 6 25.48 4.25 54.03
N SER A 7 25.90 3.17 53.36
CA SER A 7 26.08 3.19 51.88
C SER A 7 24.74 2.98 51.20
N VAL A 8 24.23 4.01 50.58
CA VAL A 8 23.04 3.92 49.73
C VAL A 8 23.47 3.43 48.34
N LEU A 9 23.14 2.16 48.02
CA LEU A 9 23.33 1.61 46.69
C LEU A 9 22.19 2.12 45.79
N PHE A 10 22.51 3.02 44.87
CA PHE A 10 21.62 3.39 43.78
C PHE A 10 21.62 2.27 42.72
N LEU A 11 20.59 1.43 42.71
CA LEU A 11 20.34 0.54 41.59
C LEU A 11 19.83 1.37 40.38
N TYR A 12 20.71 1.67 39.45
CA TYR A 12 20.34 2.11 38.13
C TYR A 12 19.68 0.95 37.39
N GLY A 13 18.36 0.92 37.37
CA GLY A 13 17.62 0.02 36.50
C GLY A 13 17.91 0.38 35.04
N ILE A 14 18.65 -0.45 34.34
CA ILE A 14 18.80 -0.37 32.87
C ILE A 14 17.46 -0.74 32.29
N VAL A 15 16.67 0.26 31.96
CA VAL A 15 15.46 0.07 31.13
C VAL A 15 15.94 -0.25 29.74
N PHE A 16 16.00 -1.53 29.40
CA PHE A 16 16.15 -1.94 28.01
C PHE A 16 14.93 -1.42 27.25
N PRO A 17 15.11 -0.63 26.16
CA PRO A 17 13.98 -0.27 25.33
C PRO A 17 13.35 -1.58 24.83
N ALA A 18 12.10 -1.81 25.16
CA ALA A 18 11.34 -2.90 24.58
C ALA A 18 11.48 -2.78 23.07
N CYS A 19 12.04 -3.82 22.42
CA CYS A 19 12.13 -3.89 20.97
C CYS A 19 10.69 -3.82 20.45
N CYS A 20 10.24 -2.61 20.08
CA CYS A 20 8.90 -2.39 19.56
C CYS A 20 8.82 -3.18 18.26
N LYS A 21 8.09 -4.31 18.31
CA LYS A 21 7.85 -5.10 17.10
C LYS A 21 6.98 -4.27 16.17
N THR A 22 7.50 -3.91 15.02
CA THR A 22 6.74 -3.27 13.96
C THR A 22 5.57 -4.14 13.53
N ASP A 23 4.35 -3.68 13.73
CA ASP A 23 3.16 -4.31 13.16
C ASP A 23 2.82 -3.73 11.78
N ILE A 24 2.12 -4.52 10.97
CA ILE A 24 1.70 -4.12 9.64
C ILE A 24 0.18 -4.19 9.58
N TYR A 25 -0.48 -3.08 9.29
CA TYR A 25 -1.93 -3.01 9.15
C TYR A 25 -2.31 -2.88 7.68
N VAL A 26 -3.07 -3.83 7.17
CA VAL A 26 -3.35 -3.98 5.74
C VAL A 26 -4.85 -3.92 5.47
N VAL A 27 -5.23 -3.15 4.45
CA VAL A 27 -6.54 -3.21 3.81
C VAL A 27 -6.31 -3.51 2.34
N ALA A 28 -6.71 -4.71 1.89
CA ALA A 28 -6.64 -5.17 0.52
C ALA A 28 -8.04 -5.18 -0.10
N VAL A 29 -8.19 -4.49 -1.23
CA VAL A 29 -9.46 -4.34 -1.95
C VAL A 29 -9.30 -4.83 -3.37
N GLY A 30 -10.21 -5.69 -3.83
CA GLY A 30 -10.26 -6.15 -5.22
C GLY A 30 -11.70 -6.27 -5.71
N ILE A 31 -12.00 -5.66 -6.86
CA ILE A 31 -13.36 -5.61 -7.39
C ILE A 31 -13.35 -6.07 -8.84
N SER A 32 -13.83 -7.28 -9.06
CA SER A 32 -14.04 -7.84 -10.39
C SER A 32 -15.45 -7.57 -10.89
N ASP A 33 -16.47 -7.87 -10.09
CA ASP A 33 -17.86 -7.66 -10.43
C ASP A 33 -18.35 -6.34 -9.86
N TYR A 34 -18.84 -5.46 -10.70
CA TYR A 34 -19.36 -4.14 -10.35
C TYR A 34 -20.88 -4.06 -10.48
N LYS A 35 -21.51 -3.23 -9.64
CA LYS A 35 -22.97 -3.09 -9.67
C LYS A 35 -23.50 -2.39 -10.91
N ASN A 36 -22.80 -1.36 -11.42
CA ASN A 36 -23.34 -0.44 -12.42
C ASN A 36 -22.37 -0.14 -13.58
N ILE A 37 -21.13 -0.62 -13.54
CA ILE A 37 -20.11 -0.43 -14.58
C ILE A 37 -19.60 -1.80 -15.03
N SER A 38 -18.74 -1.84 -16.04
CA SER A 38 -18.22 -3.10 -16.61
C SER A 38 -17.41 -3.90 -15.61
N ASP A 39 -17.44 -5.22 -15.73
CA ASP A 39 -16.68 -6.13 -14.91
C ASP A 39 -15.23 -6.27 -15.39
N LEU A 40 -14.37 -6.72 -14.47
CA LEU A 40 -12.97 -7.07 -14.67
C LEU A 40 -12.75 -8.52 -14.23
N ARG A 41 -11.63 -9.14 -14.67
CA ARG A 41 -11.40 -10.56 -14.40
C ARG A 41 -10.51 -10.83 -13.18
N LEU A 42 -9.44 -10.08 -13.00
CA LEU A 42 -8.35 -10.41 -12.08
C LEU A 42 -8.38 -9.71 -10.71
N PRO A 43 -8.99 -8.54 -10.51
CA PRO A 43 -8.82 -7.74 -9.31
C PRO A 43 -9.11 -8.44 -7.99
N GLU A 44 -10.14 -9.28 -7.91
CA GLU A 44 -10.41 -10.01 -6.67
C GLU A 44 -9.32 -11.02 -6.34
N GLN A 45 -8.72 -11.65 -7.37
CA GLN A 45 -7.62 -12.59 -7.16
C GLN A 45 -6.37 -11.84 -6.71
N ASP A 46 -6.11 -10.65 -7.27
CA ASP A 46 -5.00 -9.78 -6.87
C ASP A 46 -5.09 -9.44 -5.38
N ALA A 47 -6.24 -8.95 -4.92
CA ALA A 47 -6.45 -8.62 -3.52
C ALA A 47 -6.32 -9.84 -2.59
N LYS A 48 -6.84 -11.00 -3.00
CA LYS A 48 -6.71 -12.27 -2.25
C LYS A 48 -5.25 -12.67 -2.09
N ASP A 49 -4.44 -12.56 -3.14
CA ASP A 49 -3.03 -12.95 -3.12
C ASP A 49 -2.17 -11.95 -2.33
N ILE A 50 -2.46 -10.64 -2.39
CA ILE A 50 -1.85 -9.62 -1.51
C ILE A 50 -2.20 -9.89 -0.04
N ALA A 51 -3.49 -10.09 0.27
CA ALA A 51 -3.92 -10.41 1.63
C ALA A 51 -3.26 -11.70 2.16
N LYS A 52 -3.15 -12.74 1.32
CA LYS A 52 -2.46 -13.99 1.67
C LYS A 52 -0.98 -13.77 2.00
N LEU A 53 -0.29 -12.94 1.21
CA LEU A 53 1.11 -12.59 1.47
C LEU A 53 1.25 -11.91 2.85
N TYR A 54 0.49 -10.85 3.10
CA TYR A 54 0.61 -10.10 4.35
C TYR A 54 0.16 -10.90 5.58
N LYS A 55 -0.77 -11.84 5.46
CA LYS A 55 -1.14 -12.78 6.54
C LYS A 55 0.02 -13.65 7.02
N THR A 56 1.11 -13.80 6.25
CA THR A 56 2.33 -14.48 6.72
C THR A 56 3.15 -13.61 7.67
N LYS A 57 2.88 -12.30 7.73
CA LYS A 57 3.64 -11.32 8.50
C LYS A 57 2.83 -10.69 9.64
N THR A 58 1.51 -10.58 9.48
CA THR A 58 0.65 -9.92 10.44
C THR A 58 -0.74 -10.55 10.49
N LYS A 59 -1.41 -10.42 11.63
CA LYS A 59 -2.83 -10.76 11.79
C LYS A 59 -3.78 -9.62 11.40
N HIS A 60 -3.26 -8.41 11.17
CA HIS A 60 -4.03 -7.21 10.92
C HIS A 60 -4.28 -7.00 9.42
N VAL A 61 -4.99 -7.93 8.79
CA VAL A 61 -5.31 -7.90 7.37
C VAL A 61 -6.82 -7.93 7.16
N ILE A 62 -7.35 -6.87 6.55
CA ILE A 62 -8.73 -6.80 6.07
C ILE A 62 -8.71 -7.04 4.56
N LEU A 63 -9.58 -7.92 4.08
CA LEU A 63 -9.81 -8.19 2.67
C LEU A 63 -11.25 -7.86 2.32
N LEU A 64 -11.44 -6.98 1.33
CA LEU A 64 -12.74 -6.62 0.77
C LEU A 64 -12.77 -6.97 -0.71
N THR A 65 -13.73 -7.80 -1.15
CA THR A 65 -13.88 -8.19 -2.56
C THR A 65 -15.32 -8.05 -3.02
N GLY A 66 -15.52 -7.80 -4.31
CA GLY A 66 -16.81 -7.70 -4.98
C GLY A 66 -17.82 -6.85 -4.21
N ARG A 67 -19.04 -7.34 -4.02
CA ARG A 67 -20.13 -6.62 -3.33
C ARG A 67 -19.81 -6.13 -1.91
N TYR A 68 -18.78 -6.65 -1.29
CA TYR A 68 -18.34 -6.20 0.04
C TYR A 68 -17.42 -4.98 0.00
N ALA A 69 -16.93 -4.62 -1.18
CA ALA A 69 -16.05 -3.47 -1.39
C ALA A 69 -16.83 -2.19 -1.78
N THR A 70 -17.89 -1.87 -1.03
CA THR A 70 -18.62 -0.60 -1.21
C THR A 70 -17.80 0.58 -0.70
N LYS A 71 -18.10 1.80 -1.22
CA LYS A 71 -17.43 3.04 -0.77
C LYS A 71 -17.42 3.17 0.75
N ALA A 72 -18.58 3.01 1.38
CA ALA A 72 -18.71 3.14 2.82
C ALA A 72 -17.82 2.14 3.58
N ARG A 73 -17.81 0.87 3.17
CA ARG A 73 -17.03 -0.18 3.82
C ARG A 73 -15.53 -0.01 3.61
N ILE A 74 -15.10 0.38 2.40
CA ILE A 74 -13.67 0.65 2.14
C ILE A 74 -13.18 1.77 3.04
N LEU A 75 -13.85 2.94 3.03
CA LEU A 75 -13.44 4.09 3.83
C LEU A 75 -13.48 3.80 5.33
N GLN A 76 -14.49 3.07 5.81
CA GLN A 76 -14.58 2.68 7.22
C GLN A 76 -13.43 1.72 7.59
N SER A 77 -13.18 0.70 6.77
CA SER A 77 -12.08 -0.25 7.02
C SER A 77 -10.71 0.42 7.05
N LEU A 78 -10.48 1.41 6.18
CA LEU A 78 -9.24 2.19 6.20
C LEU A 78 -9.11 2.98 7.51
N ARG A 79 -10.17 3.68 7.94
CA ARG A 79 -10.14 4.46 9.19
C ARG A 79 -9.89 3.56 10.40
N ASP A 80 -10.70 2.50 10.56
CA ASP A 80 -10.63 1.62 11.73
C ASP A 80 -9.30 0.88 11.83
N GLN A 81 -8.81 0.39 10.68
CA GLN A 81 -7.58 -0.38 10.65
C GLN A 81 -6.35 0.51 10.88
N PHE A 82 -6.29 1.67 10.23
CA PHE A 82 -5.12 2.54 10.27
C PHE A 82 -5.05 3.43 11.52
N ALA A 83 -6.17 3.64 12.22
CA ALA A 83 -6.18 4.30 13.53
C ALA A 83 -5.50 3.47 14.63
N ARG A 84 -5.31 2.16 14.41
CA ARG A 84 -4.68 1.24 15.38
C ARG A 84 -3.16 1.26 15.32
N ALA A 85 -2.60 1.78 14.23
CA ALA A 85 -1.16 1.79 14.01
C ALA A 85 -0.47 2.88 14.83
N ASP A 86 0.67 2.54 15.40
CA ASP A 86 1.59 3.43 16.10
C ASP A 86 2.67 4.00 15.14
N GLU A 87 3.58 4.81 15.67
CA GLU A 87 4.60 5.50 14.88
C GLU A 87 5.59 4.53 14.20
N ASP A 88 5.93 3.44 14.87
CA ASP A 88 6.85 2.42 14.37
C ASP A 88 6.19 1.44 13.38
N ASP A 89 4.88 1.49 13.26
CA ASP A 89 4.10 0.58 12.42
C ASP A 89 4.10 0.96 10.95
N MET A 90 3.57 0.05 10.13
CA MET A 90 3.33 0.27 8.70
C MET A 90 1.86 0.07 8.37
N ILE A 91 1.30 0.98 7.58
CA ILE A 91 -0.03 0.84 7.01
C ILE A 91 0.06 0.61 5.51
N VAL A 92 -0.75 -0.32 5.01
CA VAL A 92 -0.77 -0.73 3.59
C VAL A 92 -2.20 -0.72 3.08
N PHE A 93 -2.46 0.12 2.08
CA PHE A 93 -3.66 0.07 1.27
C PHE A 93 -3.34 -0.53 -0.09
N SER A 94 -3.94 -1.65 -0.44
CA SER A 94 -3.84 -2.26 -1.77
C SER A 94 -5.20 -2.24 -2.44
N PHE A 95 -5.26 -1.74 -3.67
CA PHE A 95 -6.46 -1.69 -4.49
C PHE A 95 -6.18 -2.29 -5.86
N SER A 96 -7.05 -3.18 -6.33
CA SER A 96 -7.11 -3.65 -7.71
C SER A 96 -8.54 -3.50 -8.24
N GLY A 97 -8.72 -2.86 -9.40
CA GLY A 97 -10.02 -2.56 -9.97
C GLY A 97 -10.02 -1.37 -10.92
N HIS A 98 -11.22 -0.87 -11.24
CA HIS A 98 -11.34 0.35 -12.05
C HIS A 98 -10.88 1.59 -11.32
N GLY A 99 -10.15 2.45 -12.04
CA GLY A 99 -9.86 3.82 -11.65
C GLY A 99 -10.67 4.82 -12.50
N TYR A 100 -10.82 6.04 -12.00
CA TYR A 100 -11.37 7.17 -12.72
C TYR A 100 -10.55 8.43 -12.46
N GLN A 101 -10.81 9.50 -13.19
CA GLN A 101 -10.07 10.74 -12.98
C GLN A 101 -10.30 11.29 -11.55
N GLY A 102 -9.30 11.14 -10.70
CA GLY A 102 -9.31 11.63 -9.30
C GLY A 102 -9.55 10.56 -8.23
N GLY A 103 -9.70 9.27 -8.59
CA GLY A 103 -9.93 8.24 -7.58
C GLY A 103 -10.04 6.81 -8.09
N VAL A 104 -10.60 5.96 -7.25
CA VAL A 104 -10.85 4.54 -7.51
C VAL A 104 -12.36 4.24 -7.44
N CYS A 105 -12.80 3.25 -8.19
CA CYS A 105 -14.20 2.85 -8.29
C CYS A 105 -14.54 1.80 -7.23
N PRO A 106 -15.40 2.08 -6.25
CA PRO A 106 -15.95 1.07 -5.35
C PRO A 106 -16.99 0.19 -6.08
N TYR A 107 -17.38 -0.94 -5.48
CA TYR A 107 -18.40 -1.84 -6.02
C TYR A 107 -19.70 -1.12 -6.41
N ASP A 108 -20.13 -0.18 -5.58
CA ASP A 108 -21.36 0.62 -5.74
C ASP A 108 -21.14 1.91 -6.55
N MET A 109 -20.08 1.94 -7.39
CA MET A 109 -19.80 3.06 -8.27
C MET A 109 -21.02 3.40 -9.13
N SER A 110 -21.42 4.66 -9.11
CA SER A 110 -22.48 5.18 -9.99
C SER A 110 -21.93 5.45 -11.39
N ARG A 111 -22.79 5.39 -12.41
CA ARG A 111 -22.39 5.63 -13.81
C ARG A 111 -21.90 7.06 -14.05
N ASP A 112 -22.37 8.01 -13.27
CA ASP A 112 -21.94 9.42 -13.30
C ASP A 112 -20.67 9.70 -12.47
N GLN A 113 -20.06 8.63 -11.92
CA GLN A 113 -18.85 8.65 -11.09
C GLN A 113 -18.96 9.43 -9.75
N SER A 114 -20.15 9.91 -9.37
CA SER A 114 -20.35 10.71 -8.15
C SER A 114 -20.11 9.91 -6.85
N SER A 115 -20.26 8.59 -6.90
CA SER A 115 -20.00 7.70 -5.75
C SER A 115 -18.58 7.13 -5.68
N GLY A 116 -17.65 7.61 -6.51
CA GLY A 116 -16.25 7.21 -6.48
C GLY A 116 -15.54 7.55 -5.16
N ILE A 117 -14.45 6.85 -4.88
CA ILE A 117 -13.56 7.17 -3.76
C ILE A 117 -12.42 8.03 -4.29
N THR A 118 -12.37 9.29 -3.85
CA THR A 118 -11.35 10.22 -4.30
C THR A 118 -9.99 9.94 -3.63
N TYR A 119 -8.90 10.25 -4.32
CA TYR A 119 -7.56 10.20 -3.73
C TYR A 119 -7.42 11.13 -2.52
N LYS A 120 -8.17 12.24 -2.50
CA LYS A 120 -8.22 13.16 -1.37
C LYS A 120 -8.80 12.47 -0.12
N GLU A 121 -9.88 11.69 -0.26
CA GLU A 121 -10.46 10.92 0.85
C GLU A 121 -9.45 9.89 1.38
N ILE A 122 -8.81 9.12 0.49
CA ILE A 122 -7.80 8.12 0.88
C ILE A 122 -6.63 8.80 1.61
N ARG A 123 -6.04 9.84 1.02
CA ARG A 123 -4.91 10.58 1.62
C ARG A 123 -5.27 11.18 2.98
N SER A 124 -6.48 11.73 3.13
CA SER A 124 -6.95 12.28 4.41
C SER A 124 -6.93 11.23 5.51
N ILE A 125 -7.36 10.00 5.21
CA ILE A 125 -7.36 8.89 6.18
C ILE A 125 -5.91 8.47 6.51
N LEU A 126 -5.04 8.32 5.50
CA LEU A 126 -3.64 7.98 5.75
C LEU A 126 -2.92 9.04 6.60
N LYS A 127 -3.22 10.32 6.38
CA LYS A 127 -2.65 11.42 7.18
C LYS A 127 -3.04 11.35 8.65
N GLN A 128 -4.23 10.87 8.97
CA GLN A 128 -4.72 10.73 10.34
C GLN A 128 -4.05 9.59 11.12
N SER A 129 -3.48 8.60 10.42
CA SER A 129 -2.73 7.53 11.06
C SER A 129 -1.38 8.03 11.61
N ARG A 130 -0.99 7.54 12.79
CA ARG A 130 0.31 7.82 13.39
C ARG A 130 1.47 7.10 12.71
N ALA A 131 1.20 6.02 11.97
CA ALA A 131 2.23 5.26 11.27
C ALA A 131 3.13 6.18 10.42
N GLN A 132 4.44 6.01 10.52
CA GLN A 132 5.40 6.75 9.69
C GLN A 132 5.53 6.15 8.30
N ARG A 133 5.33 4.83 8.15
CA ARG A 133 5.40 4.11 6.89
C ARG A 133 4.00 3.85 6.33
N LYS A 134 3.67 4.54 5.25
CA LYS A 134 2.34 4.53 4.63
C LYS A 134 2.44 4.16 3.17
N MET A 135 1.80 3.06 2.79
CA MET A 135 1.93 2.46 1.47
C MET A 135 0.58 2.42 0.75
N ILE A 136 0.59 2.76 -0.53
CA ILE A 136 -0.52 2.52 -1.45
C ILE A 136 0.01 1.72 -2.62
N PHE A 137 -0.55 0.54 -2.85
CA PHE A 137 -0.39 -0.24 -4.07
C PHE A 137 -1.69 -0.16 -4.86
N ALA A 138 -1.67 0.35 -6.07
CA ALA A 138 -2.89 0.48 -6.85
C ALA A 138 -2.71 -0.07 -8.27
N ASP A 139 -3.39 -1.18 -8.54
CA ASP A 139 -3.53 -1.79 -9.85
C ASP A 139 -4.85 -1.35 -10.48
N ALA A 140 -4.81 -0.19 -11.11
CA ALA A 140 -5.95 0.44 -11.74
C ALA A 140 -5.50 1.38 -12.87
N CYS A 141 -6.38 1.60 -13.85
CA CYS A 141 -6.13 2.60 -14.90
C CYS A 141 -6.26 4.00 -14.31
N PHE A 142 -5.15 4.73 -14.27
CA PHE A 142 -5.13 6.09 -13.73
C PHE A 142 -5.18 7.12 -14.86
N SER A 143 -6.36 7.54 -15.27
CA SER A 143 -6.51 8.65 -16.20
C SER A 143 -6.18 9.98 -15.51
N GLY A 144 -4.87 10.22 -15.30
CA GLY A 144 -4.34 11.55 -14.95
C GLY A 144 -4.63 12.12 -13.57
N GLY A 145 -5.39 11.43 -12.71
CA GLY A 145 -5.98 12.05 -11.54
C GLY A 145 -5.12 12.11 -10.26
N ILE A 146 -4.08 11.30 -10.12
CA ILE A 146 -3.23 11.35 -8.92
C ILE A 146 -2.30 12.56 -8.91
N ARG A 147 -1.99 13.12 -10.08
CA ARG A 147 -1.20 14.35 -10.22
C ARG A 147 -1.97 15.63 -9.91
N GLY A 148 -3.21 15.58 -9.41
CA GLY A 148 -4.03 16.78 -9.27
C GLY A 148 -4.37 17.33 -10.64
N GLY A 149 -5.67 17.32 -11.01
CA GLY A 149 -6.11 17.95 -12.25
C GLY A 149 -5.53 19.35 -12.41
N SER A 150 -5.22 19.70 -13.62
CA SER A 150 -4.74 20.96 -14.18
C SER A 150 -4.53 22.12 -13.19
N SER A 151 -3.52 21.98 -12.39
CA SER A 151 -2.83 23.00 -11.60
C SER A 151 -1.82 22.20 -10.83
N SER A 152 -0.56 22.45 -11.03
CA SER A 152 0.56 22.03 -10.21
C SER A 152 0.13 21.92 -8.74
N ALA A 153 -0.57 20.82 -8.38
CA ALA A 153 -0.75 20.48 -7.00
C ALA A 153 0.66 20.27 -6.49
N ASN A 154 1.13 21.29 -5.77
CA ASN A 154 2.44 21.33 -5.18
C ASN A 154 2.68 19.99 -4.51
N ILE A 155 3.55 19.17 -5.11
CA ILE A 155 4.19 18.01 -4.47
C ILE A 155 4.97 18.48 -3.23
N ASN A 156 5.01 19.78 -2.98
CA ASN A 156 5.47 20.45 -1.75
C ASN A 156 4.57 20.23 -0.54
N ASP A 157 3.43 19.53 -0.70
CA ASP A 157 2.64 19.12 0.45
C ASP A 157 3.45 18.04 1.20
N LYS A 158 3.83 18.40 2.41
CA LYS A 158 4.74 17.70 3.34
C LYS A 158 4.21 16.32 3.79
N ASP A 159 3.73 15.50 2.86
CA ASP A 159 3.37 14.11 3.12
C ASP A 159 4.63 13.24 3.14
N SER A 160 5.52 13.53 4.11
CA SER A 160 6.62 12.65 4.43
C SER A 160 6.06 11.29 4.86
N GLY A 161 6.50 10.22 4.20
CA GLY A 161 6.20 8.86 4.59
C GLY A 161 5.08 8.15 3.82
N VAL A 162 4.42 8.77 2.84
CA VAL A 162 3.47 8.07 1.96
C VAL A 162 4.15 7.66 0.66
N LEU A 163 4.18 6.36 0.39
CA LEU A 163 4.69 5.77 -0.83
C LEU A 163 3.54 5.23 -1.68
N LEU A 164 3.44 5.72 -2.92
CA LEU A 164 2.47 5.26 -3.91
C LEU A 164 3.17 4.45 -4.99
N PHE A 165 2.76 3.19 -5.15
CA PHE A 165 3.07 2.37 -6.32
C PHE A 165 1.81 2.26 -7.17
N LEU A 166 1.89 2.73 -8.40
CA LEU A 166 0.79 2.70 -9.36
C LEU A 166 1.16 1.80 -10.53
N SER A 167 0.19 1.05 -11.02
CA SER A 167 0.39 0.05 -12.08
C SER A 167 0.78 0.64 -13.43
N SER A 168 0.41 1.91 -13.70
CA SER A 168 0.64 2.55 -15.00
C SER A 168 0.77 4.06 -14.88
N ARG A 169 1.31 4.70 -15.93
CA ARG A 169 1.29 6.16 -16.10
C ARG A 169 -0.12 6.64 -16.41
N SER A 170 -0.31 7.95 -16.26
CA SER A 170 -1.51 8.62 -16.74
C SER A 170 -1.72 8.37 -18.24
N GLY A 171 -2.91 7.87 -18.60
CA GLY A 171 -3.26 7.57 -20.00
C GLY A 171 -2.88 6.15 -20.47
N GLU A 172 -2.20 5.36 -19.66
CA GLU A 172 -1.94 3.95 -19.92
C GLU A 172 -2.99 3.06 -19.23
N THR A 173 -3.31 1.93 -19.86
CA THR A 173 -4.23 0.93 -19.29
C THR A 173 -3.42 -0.14 -18.56
N SER A 174 -3.85 -0.55 -17.35
CA SER A 174 -3.33 -1.77 -16.73
C SER A 174 -3.76 -2.98 -17.55
N ILE A 175 -2.79 -3.82 -17.91
CA ILE A 175 -3.02 -4.95 -18.82
C ILE A 175 -3.36 -6.20 -18.02
N GLU A 176 -4.49 -6.83 -18.38
CA GLU A 176 -4.85 -8.17 -17.97
C GLU A 176 -4.51 -9.17 -19.08
N SER A 177 -3.57 -10.09 -18.84
CA SER A 177 -3.31 -11.18 -19.78
C SER A 177 -4.26 -12.35 -19.51
N GLY A 178 -4.84 -12.90 -20.60
CA GLY A 178 -5.73 -14.05 -20.53
C GLY A 178 -5.13 -15.31 -19.92
N MET A 179 -3.80 -15.43 -19.89
CA MET A 179 -3.06 -16.56 -19.38
C MET A 179 -2.50 -16.36 -17.97
N MET A 180 -2.63 -15.16 -17.39
CA MET A 180 -2.10 -14.86 -16.06
C MET A 180 -3.18 -14.94 -14.98
N LYS A 181 -2.76 -15.36 -13.78
CA LYS A 181 -3.60 -15.43 -12.59
C LYS A 181 -3.85 -14.05 -11.96
N ASN A 182 -2.91 -13.12 -12.16
CA ASN A 182 -2.91 -11.75 -11.63
C ASN A 182 -2.64 -10.76 -12.77
N GLY A 183 -3.00 -9.49 -12.58
CA GLY A 183 -2.52 -8.39 -13.41
C GLY A 183 -0.98 -8.32 -13.40
N PHE A 184 -0.37 -7.79 -14.45
CA PHE A 184 1.11 -7.74 -14.55
C PHE A 184 1.74 -7.04 -13.35
N PHE A 185 1.20 -5.89 -12.97
CA PHE A 185 1.70 -5.14 -11.83
C PHE A 185 1.63 -5.96 -10.53
N THR A 186 0.47 -6.51 -10.20
CA THR A 186 0.27 -7.28 -8.97
C THR A 186 1.11 -8.56 -8.97
N ALA A 187 1.28 -9.24 -10.11
CA ALA A 187 2.15 -10.41 -10.23
C ALA A 187 3.61 -10.10 -9.87
N TYR A 188 4.16 -9.01 -10.43
CA TYR A 188 5.53 -8.60 -10.13
C TYR A 188 5.67 -8.02 -8.72
N LEU A 189 4.67 -7.27 -8.22
CA LEU A 189 4.62 -6.78 -6.85
C LEU A 189 4.71 -7.94 -5.84
N LEU A 190 3.87 -8.97 -6.00
CA LEU A 190 3.88 -10.16 -5.16
C LEU A 190 5.21 -10.92 -5.22
N ARG A 191 5.77 -11.06 -6.42
CA ARG A 191 7.06 -11.73 -6.60
C ARG A 191 8.19 -10.95 -5.93
N GLY A 192 8.20 -9.64 -6.11
CA GLY A 192 9.19 -8.75 -5.48
C GLY A 192 9.12 -8.78 -3.97
N LEU A 193 7.92 -8.61 -3.39
CA LEU A 193 7.69 -8.66 -1.94
C LEU A 193 8.04 -10.02 -1.31
N ARG A 194 7.98 -11.12 -2.07
CA ARG A 194 8.37 -12.48 -1.60
C ARG A 194 9.89 -12.74 -1.66
N GLY A 195 10.69 -11.71 -1.96
CA GLY A 195 12.15 -11.82 -2.01
C GLY A 195 12.74 -11.71 -3.41
N GLY A 196 11.93 -11.67 -4.47
CA GLY A 196 12.44 -11.52 -5.84
C GLY A 196 13.12 -10.19 -6.09
N ALA A 197 12.83 -9.17 -5.29
CA ALA A 197 13.44 -7.85 -5.38
C ALA A 197 14.70 -7.68 -4.51
N ASP A 198 15.05 -8.67 -3.69
CA ASP A 198 16.23 -8.65 -2.79
C ASP A 198 17.52 -8.80 -3.60
N VAL A 199 18.06 -7.67 -4.04
CA VAL A 199 19.23 -7.63 -4.94
C VAL A 199 20.52 -7.94 -4.18
N ASP A 200 20.65 -7.42 -2.96
CA ASP A 200 21.85 -7.58 -2.11
C ASP A 200 21.81 -8.82 -1.21
N ARG A 201 20.72 -9.59 -1.25
CA ARG A 201 20.48 -10.84 -0.51
C ARG A 201 20.51 -10.68 1.01
N ASN A 202 20.11 -9.52 1.49
CA ASN A 202 20.04 -9.22 2.93
C ASN A 202 18.72 -9.66 3.60
N ARG A 203 17.77 -10.22 2.82
CA ARG A 203 16.41 -10.63 3.20
C ARG A 203 15.50 -9.47 3.59
N VAL A 204 15.84 -8.26 3.18
CA VAL A 204 15.02 -7.07 3.36
C VAL A 204 14.67 -6.51 1.99
N ILE A 205 13.42 -6.14 1.79
CA ILE A 205 12.97 -5.50 0.55
C ILE A 205 12.75 -4.03 0.84
N THR A 206 13.53 -3.19 0.21
CA THR A 206 13.40 -1.72 0.29
C THR A 206 12.47 -1.18 -0.80
N ALA A 207 12.03 0.07 -0.64
CA ALA A 207 11.20 0.76 -1.61
C ALA A 207 11.87 0.82 -2.99
N LYS A 208 13.17 1.14 -3.04
CA LYS A 208 13.94 1.23 -4.27
C LYS A 208 14.09 -0.11 -4.99
N GLU A 209 14.43 -1.16 -4.25
CA GLU A 209 14.56 -2.51 -4.82
C GLU A 209 13.23 -3.00 -5.38
N LEU A 210 12.15 -2.86 -4.61
CA LEU A 210 10.82 -3.27 -5.06
C LEU A 210 10.39 -2.51 -6.31
N PHE A 211 10.59 -1.19 -6.33
CA PHE A 211 10.21 -0.38 -7.50
C PHE A 211 11.00 -0.79 -8.74
N SER A 212 12.31 -0.91 -8.64
CA SER A 212 13.16 -1.31 -9.78
C SER A 212 12.75 -2.67 -10.33
N PHE A 213 12.50 -3.64 -9.44
CA PHE A 213 12.06 -4.99 -9.82
C PHE A 213 10.69 -4.98 -10.52
N VAL A 214 9.70 -4.27 -9.93
CA VAL A 214 8.33 -4.21 -10.48
C VAL A 214 8.33 -3.46 -11.80
N HIS A 215 8.95 -2.27 -11.85
CA HIS A 215 9.00 -1.45 -13.05
C HIS A 215 9.60 -2.22 -14.23
N ASN A 216 10.82 -2.76 -14.07
CA ASN A 216 11.51 -3.45 -15.16
C ASN A 216 10.73 -4.69 -15.62
N GLY A 217 10.22 -5.49 -14.68
CA GLY A 217 9.49 -6.69 -15.01
C GLY A 217 8.16 -6.42 -15.71
N VAL A 218 7.43 -5.38 -15.32
CA VAL A 218 6.15 -5.02 -15.96
C VAL A 218 6.39 -4.42 -17.33
N VAL A 219 7.36 -3.51 -17.48
CA VAL A 219 7.70 -2.91 -18.77
C VAL A 219 8.11 -4.00 -19.78
N GLU A 220 8.99 -4.92 -19.39
CA GLU A 220 9.40 -6.05 -20.23
C GLU A 220 8.20 -6.94 -20.59
N LYS A 221 7.39 -7.33 -19.59
CA LYS A 221 6.27 -8.27 -19.80
C LYS A 221 5.14 -7.69 -20.64
N SER A 222 4.97 -6.37 -20.62
CA SER A 222 3.95 -5.64 -21.38
C SER A 222 4.44 -5.13 -22.74
N ASP A 223 5.64 -5.53 -23.18
CA ASP A 223 6.27 -5.00 -24.40
C ASP A 223 6.29 -3.46 -24.42
N GLY A 224 6.58 -2.84 -23.27
CA GLY A 224 6.63 -1.39 -23.10
C GLY A 224 5.26 -0.68 -23.11
N GLN A 225 4.15 -1.40 -22.96
CA GLN A 225 2.81 -0.79 -22.97
C GLN A 225 2.34 -0.33 -21.59
N GLN A 226 2.95 -0.83 -20.51
CA GLN A 226 2.59 -0.50 -19.14
C GLN A 226 3.85 -0.09 -18.38
N HIS A 227 3.83 1.11 -17.77
CA HIS A 227 4.96 1.64 -17.02
C HIS A 227 4.53 1.94 -15.57
N PRO A 228 4.81 1.04 -14.62
CA PRO A 228 4.60 1.34 -13.20
C PRO A 228 5.32 2.60 -12.77
N VAL A 229 4.70 3.37 -11.88
CA VAL A 229 5.29 4.59 -11.34
C VAL A 229 5.27 4.58 -9.83
N MET A 230 6.28 5.22 -9.24
CA MET A 230 6.42 5.39 -7.81
C MET A 230 6.44 6.88 -7.47
N TRP A 231 5.66 7.27 -6.47
CA TRP A 231 5.50 8.65 -6.03
C TRP A 231 5.53 8.75 -4.52
N GLY A 232 5.95 9.89 -4.02
CA GLY A 232 5.92 10.23 -2.60
C GLY A 232 7.26 10.76 -2.10
N ARG A 233 7.26 11.28 -0.87
CA ARG A 233 8.49 11.59 -0.13
C ARG A 233 8.76 10.45 0.84
N PHE A 234 9.74 9.64 0.55
CA PHE A 234 10.17 8.51 1.36
C PHE A 234 11.67 8.33 1.17
N ASP A 235 12.28 7.60 2.09
CA ASP A 235 13.65 7.15 1.96
C ASP A 235 13.70 5.95 0.98
N ASP A 236 14.63 5.97 0.04
CA ASP A 236 14.88 4.84 -0.88
C ASP A 236 15.12 3.53 -0.13
N GLY A 237 15.72 3.60 1.06
CA GLY A 237 15.96 2.51 1.98
C GLY A 237 14.76 2.12 2.87
N MET A 238 13.58 2.76 2.69
CA MET A 238 12.41 2.41 3.48
C MET A 238 12.06 0.92 3.34
N VAL A 239 12.09 0.21 4.47
CA VAL A 239 11.81 -1.24 4.51
C VAL A 239 10.34 -1.50 4.30
N LEU A 240 10.01 -2.31 3.28
CA LEU A 240 8.66 -2.71 2.91
C LEU A 240 8.33 -4.13 3.32
N MET A 241 9.34 -5.01 3.35
CA MET A 241 9.21 -6.39 3.79
C MET A 241 10.53 -6.87 4.41
N ASP A 242 10.46 -7.53 5.54
CA ASP A 242 11.61 -8.11 6.24
C ASP A 242 11.39 -9.62 6.38
N TRP A 243 12.30 -10.42 5.84
CA TRP A 243 12.28 -11.88 5.85
C TRP A 243 13.39 -12.49 6.73
N ARG A 244 14.05 -11.68 7.54
CA ARG A 244 15.07 -12.14 8.49
C ARG A 244 14.49 -12.89 9.65
#